data_bbf19fae5cfdbc5c8de1c63546331360
#
_entry.id   bbf19fae5cfdbc5c8de1c63546331360
#
_cell.length_a   1.000
_cell.length_b   1.000
_cell.length_c   1.000
_cell.angle_alpha   90.00
_cell.angle_beta   90.00
_cell.angle_gamma   90.00
#
_symmetry.space_group_name_H-M   'P 1'
#
loop_
_entity.id
_entity.type
_entity.pdbx_description
1 polymer ?
#
loop_
_entity_poly.entity_id
_entity_poly.type
_entity_poly.pdbx_seq_one_letter_code
_entity_poly.pdbx_strand_id
1 'polypeptide(L)'
;MRHRLEVAAKKGMLADSALIAHGRGEAYDYLLGETTIPSADAATRIALNALMQAEHPVLSVNGNVVALAGDEMLRLADKIGCPLEVNIFYRTPERMEALLNDLNERKERLGLEVDILG
;
A
#
# COMPACT_ATOMS: atom_id res chain seq x y z
N MET A 1 0.04 8.21 12.18
CA MET A 1 -0.62 7.39 11.14
C MET A 1 -1.87 8.08 10.58
N ARG A 2 -2.84 8.41 11.41
CA ARG A 2 -4.09 9.09 10.99
C ARG A 2 -3.86 10.37 10.19
N HIS A 3 -2.94 11.22 10.63
CA HIS A 3 -2.59 12.46 9.94
C HIS A 3 -2.12 12.23 8.48
N ARG A 4 -1.35 11.17 8.24
CA ARG A 4 -0.90 10.82 6.88
C ARG A 4 -2.07 10.50 5.94
N LEU A 5 -3.11 9.83 6.47
CA LEU A 5 -4.34 9.56 5.72
C LEU A 5 -5.14 10.83 5.45
N GLU A 6 -5.22 11.74 6.40
CA GLU A 6 -5.89 13.03 6.23
C GLU A 6 -5.19 13.88 5.15
N VAL A 7 -3.87 13.89 5.13
CA VAL A 7 -3.08 14.57 4.08
C VAL A 7 -3.34 13.92 2.71
N ALA A 8 -3.33 12.60 2.63
CA ALA A 8 -3.61 11.88 1.39
C ALA A 8 -5.05 12.11 0.89
N ALA A 9 -6.02 12.19 1.80
CA ALA A 9 -7.40 12.52 1.46
C ALA A 9 -7.51 13.93 0.84
N LYS A 10 -6.82 14.91 1.41
CA LYS A 10 -6.77 16.28 0.86
C LYS A 10 -6.13 16.35 -0.52
N LYS A 11 -5.24 15.43 -0.84
CA LYS A 11 -4.62 15.30 -2.18
C LYS A 11 -5.49 14.55 -3.19
N GLY A 12 -6.71 14.15 -2.81
CA GLY A 12 -7.62 13.42 -3.69
C GLY A 12 -7.28 11.92 -3.88
N MET A 13 -6.37 11.38 -3.08
CA MET A 13 -5.92 9.98 -3.18
C MET A 13 -6.90 8.99 -2.56
N LEU A 14 -7.73 9.42 -1.60
CA LEU A 14 -8.58 8.56 -0.79
C LEU A 14 -10.07 8.90 -0.94
N ALA A 15 -10.90 7.85 -0.95
CA ALA A 15 -12.34 8.01 -0.75
C ALA A 15 -12.65 8.29 0.73
N ASP A 16 -13.82 8.88 1.03
CA ASP A 16 -14.24 9.19 2.40
C ASP A 16 -14.29 7.95 3.31
N SER A 17 -14.68 6.80 2.74
CA SER A 17 -14.70 5.51 3.44
C SER A 17 -13.33 5.01 3.91
N ALA A 18 -12.25 5.52 3.33
CA ALA A 18 -10.90 5.11 3.71
C ALA A 18 -10.56 5.41 5.17
N LEU A 19 -11.01 6.56 5.67
CA LEU A 19 -10.84 6.96 7.07
C LEU A 19 -11.66 6.09 8.03
N ILE A 20 -12.85 5.69 7.61
CA ILE A 20 -13.71 4.77 8.38
C ILE A 20 -13.05 3.38 8.46
N ALA A 21 -12.55 2.88 7.34
CA ALA A 21 -11.86 1.59 7.28
C ALA A 21 -10.61 1.58 8.19
N HIS A 22 -9.83 2.65 8.16
CA HIS A 22 -8.66 2.79 9.03
C HIS A 22 -9.05 2.78 10.51
N GLY A 23 -10.08 3.52 10.92
CA GLY A 23 -10.55 3.55 12.30
C GLY A 23 -11.03 2.19 12.81
N ARG A 24 -11.67 1.39 11.94
CA ARG A 24 -12.03 0.00 12.25
C ARG A 24 -10.79 -0.87 12.43
N GLY A 25 -9.79 -0.70 11.58
CA GLY A 25 -8.51 -1.40 11.69
C GLY A 25 -7.78 -1.08 12.99
N GLU A 26 -7.73 0.19 13.38
CA GLU A 26 -7.14 0.63 14.65
C GLU A 26 -7.85 0.00 15.86
N ALA A 27 -9.18 -0.05 15.84
CA ALA A 27 -9.96 -0.68 16.91
C ALA A 27 -9.66 -2.18 17.03
N TYR A 28 -9.56 -2.87 15.91
CA TYR A 28 -9.21 -4.30 15.88
C TYR A 28 -7.78 -4.55 16.35
N ASP A 29 -6.83 -3.73 15.91
CA ASP A 29 -5.44 -3.80 16.33
C ASP A 29 -5.28 -3.61 17.83
N TYR A 30 -6.02 -2.67 18.41
CA TYR A 30 -6.08 -2.48 19.86
C TYR A 30 -6.53 -3.75 20.60
N LEU A 31 -7.54 -4.44 20.08
CA LEU A 31 -8.03 -5.70 20.68
C LEU A 31 -7.00 -6.82 20.59
N LEU A 32 -6.14 -6.81 19.57
CA LEU A 32 -5.06 -7.78 19.40
C LEU A 32 -3.77 -7.41 20.17
N GLY A 33 -3.74 -6.28 20.86
CA GLY A 33 -2.60 -5.83 21.67
C GLY A 33 -1.59 -4.98 20.94
N GLU A 34 -1.93 -4.43 19.78
CA GLU A 34 -1.10 -3.52 18.97
C GLU A 34 0.28 -4.10 18.59
N THR A 35 0.33 -5.41 18.40
CA THR A 35 1.52 -6.15 17.97
C THR A 35 1.16 -7.20 16.94
N THR A 36 2.12 -7.57 16.11
CA THR A 36 1.95 -8.67 15.16
C THR A 36 1.85 -9.99 15.94
N ILE A 37 0.66 -10.62 15.90
CA ILE A 37 0.45 -11.92 16.55
C ILE A 37 1.21 -13.03 15.78
N PRO A 38 1.54 -14.17 16.44
CA PRO A 38 2.35 -15.22 15.82
C PRO A 38 1.79 -15.77 14.51
N SER A 39 0.48 -15.93 14.40
CA SER A 39 -0.16 -16.39 13.15
C SER A 39 -0.01 -15.38 12.00
N ALA A 40 -0.08 -14.09 12.28
CA ALA A 40 0.13 -13.04 11.29
C ALA A 40 1.61 -12.99 10.83
N ASP A 41 2.56 -13.15 11.74
CA ASP A 41 3.99 -13.24 11.40
C ASP A 41 4.27 -14.45 10.51
N ALA A 42 3.72 -15.62 10.84
CA ALA A 42 3.85 -16.83 10.03
C ALA A 42 3.24 -16.62 8.63
N ALA A 43 2.07 -16.01 8.53
CA ALA A 43 1.42 -15.70 7.25
C ALA A 43 2.27 -14.76 6.39
N THR A 44 2.88 -13.73 7.00
CA THR A 44 3.77 -12.79 6.29
C THR A 44 4.98 -13.50 5.70
N ARG A 45 5.60 -14.41 6.45
CA ARG A 45 6.75 -15.22 5.97
C ARG A 45 6.37 -16.11 4.80
N ILE A 46 5.21 -16.77 4.88
CA ILE A 46 4.70 -17.62 3.79
C ILE A 46 4.41 -16.80 2.54
N ALA A 47 3.77 -15.64 2.70
CA ALA A 47 3.47 -14.72 1.60
C ALA A 47 4.75 -14.23 0.91
N LEU A 48 5.76 -13.85 1.69
CA LEU A 48 7.04 -13.40 1.13
C LEU A 48 7.72 -14.52 0.34
N ASN A 49 7.76 -15.75 0.87
CA ASN A 49 8.31 -16.89 0.16
C ASN A 49 7.58 -17.18 -1.15
N ALA A 50 6.24 -17.10 -1.14
CA ALA A 50 5.44 -17.29 -2.35
C ALA A 50 5.74 -16.23 -3.41
N LEU A 51 5.87 -14.96 -3.01
CA LEU A 51 6.25 -13.87 -3.91
C LEU A 51 7.63 -14.08 -4.53
N MET A 52 8.60 -14.49 -3.72
CA MET A 52 9.98 -14.72 -4.19
C MET A 52 10.11 -15.92 -5.14
N GLN A 53 9.22 -16.91 -5.03
CA GLN A 53 9.22 -18.12 -5.88
C GLN A 53 8.31 -17.99 -7.11
N ALA A 54 7.42 -17.01 -7.15
CA ALA A 54 6.51 -16.81 -8.26
C ALA A 54 7.26 -16.36 -9.53
N GLU A 55 6.85 -16.88 -10.68
CA GLU A 55 7.41 -16.45 -11.99
C GLU A 55 6.98 -15.04 -12.36
N HIS A 56 5.75 -14.67 -12.03
CA HIS A 56 5.16 -13.37 -12.37
C HIS A 56 4.46 -12.74 -11.15
N PRO A 57 5.23 -12.39 -10.10
CA PRO A 57 4.63 -11.77 -8.92
C PRO A 57 4.17 -10.35 -9.22
N VAL A 58 3.13 -9.91 -8.53
CA VAL A 58 2.63 -8.53 -8.56
C VAL A 58 2.31 -8.11 -7.12
N LEU A 59 2.72 -6.92 -6.74
CA LEU A 59 2.28 -6.29 -5.49
C LEU A 59 1.11 -5.38 -5.80
N SER A 60 0.01 -5.52 -5.06
CA SER A 60 -1.19 -4.70 -5.25
C SER A 60 -1.43 -3.82 -4.03
N VAL A 61 -1.67 -2.52 -4.24
CA VAL A 61 -1.87 -1.54 -3.18
C VAL A 61 -3.16 -0.77 -3.37
N ASN A 62 -3.82 -0.45 -2.28
CA ASN A 62 -4.94 0.49 -2.25
C ASN A 62 -4.49 1.87 -1.74
N GLY A 63 -5.40 2.83 -1.72
CA GLY A 63 -5.09 4.19 -1.31
C GLY A 63 -4.50 4.31 0.10
N ASN A 64 -5.03 3.57 1.07
CA ASN A 64 -4.52 3.58 2.44
C ASN A 64 -3.09 3.04 2.53
N VAL A 65 -2.80 1.96 1.80
CA VAL A 65 -1.44 1.40 1.73
C VAL A 65 -0.48 2.39 1.10
N VAL A 66 -0.86 3.04 0.00
CA VAL A 66 -0.03 4.08 -0.63
C VAL A 66 0.28 5.20 0.35
N ALA A 67 -0.73 5.69 1.08
CA ALA A 67 -0.57 6.77 2.04
C ALA A 67 0.33 6.41 3.23
N LEU A 68 0.24 5.18 3.72
CA LEU A 68 0.91 4.75 4.95
C LEU A 68 2.24 4.03 4.72
N ALA A 69 2.36 3.28 3.62
CA ALA A 69 3.50 2.39 3.34
C ALA A 69 3.94 2.41 1.87
N GLY A 70 3.67 3.51 1.15
CA GLY A 70 4.01 3.62 -0.28
C GLY A 70 5.50 3.45 -0.57
N ASP A 71 6.36 4.06 0.23
CA ASP A 71 7.80 3.94 0.08
C ASP A 71 8.28 2.50 0.30
N GLU A 72 7.78 1.85 1.33
CA GLU A 72 8.13 0.47 1.68
C GLU A 72 7.67 -0.51 0.60
N MET A 73 6.47 -0.29 0.05
CA MET A 73 5.94 -1.12 -1.04
C MET A 73 6.75 -0.96 -2.32
N LEU A 74 7.18 0.25 -2.66
CA LEU A 74 8.07 0.49 -3.79
C LEU A 74 9.42 -0.20 -3.62
N ARG A 75 10.03 -0.10 -2.43
CA ARG A 75 11.30 -0.78 -2.13
C ARG A 75 11.16 -2.29 -2.20
N LEU A 76 10.03 -2.82 -1.72
CA LEU A 76 9.77 -4.26 -1.80
C LEU A 76 9.60 -4.71 -3.25
N ALA A 77 8.84 -3.97 -4.06
CA ALA A 77 8.66 -4.26 -5.48
C ALA A 77 9.98 -4.25 -6.25
N ASP A 78 10.80 -3.24 -6.00
CA ASP A 78 12.15 -3.14 -6.59
C ASP A 78 13.04 -4.32 -6.20
N LYS A 79 13.04 -4.69 -4.93
CA LYS A 79 13.84 -5.81 -4.41
C LYS A 79 13.41 -7.16 -4.95
N ILE A 80 12.11 -7.39 -5.13
CA ILE A 80 11.56 -8.61 -5.73
C ILE A 80 11.72 -8.60 -7.26
N GLY A 81 11.75 -7.42 -7.87
CA GLY A 81 11.77 -7.24 -9.32
C GLY A 81 10.40 -7.41 -9.96
N CYS A 82 9.34 -6.94 -9.29
CA CYS A 82 7.97 -7.07 -9.75
C CYS A 82 7.27 -5.71 -9.89
N PRO A 83 6.19 -5.62 -10.70
CA PRO A 83 5.39 -4.41 -10.77
C PRO A 83 4.59 -4.15 -9.50
N LEU A 84 4.24 -2.89 -9.29
CA LEU A 84 3.33 -2.43 -8.26
C LEU A 84 2.02 -1.97 -8.91
N GLU A 85 0.90 -2.60 -8.59
CA GLU A 85 -0.42 -2.28 -9.12
C GLU A 85 -1.22 -1.43 -8.13
N VAL A 86 -1.81 -0.34 -8.61
CA VAL A 86 -2.80 0.42 -7.84
C VAL A 86 -4.19 -0.15 -8.10
N ASN A 87 -4.79 -0.71 -7.06
CA ASN A 87 -6.12 -1.32 -7.13
C ASN A 87 -7.01 -0.69 -6.06
N ILE A 88 -8.00 0.08 -6.49
CA ILE A 88 -8.92 0.80 -5.60
C ILE A 88 -10.37 0.48 -5.91
N PHE A 89 -11.16 0.28 -4.86
CA PHE A 89 -12.59 -0.08 -4.99
C PHE A 89 -13.41 1.10 -5.55
N TYR A 90 -13.27 2.29 -4.97
CA TYR A 90 -13.97 3.50 -5.42
C TYR A 90 -13.11 4.22 -6.47
N ARG A 91 -13.01 3.61 -7.65
CA ARG A 91 -12.16 4.07 -8.74
C ARG A 91 -12.78 5.28 -9.45
N THR A 92 -12.03 6.39 -9.49
CA THR A 92 -12.29 7.54 -10.36
C THR A 92 -11.00 7.89 -11.11
N PRO A 93 -11.08 8.47 -12.31
CA PRO A 93 -9.88 8.91 -13.05
C PRO A 93 -9.00 9.84 -12.20
N GLU A 94 -9.59 10.80 -11.53
CA GLU A 94 -8.89 11.80 -10.72
C GLU A 94 -8.15 11.16 -9.54
N ARG A 95 -8.79 10.20 -8.88
CA ARG A 95 -8.18 9.48 -7.74
C ARG A 95 -7.05 8.59 -8.20
N MET A 96 -7.23 7.90 -9.32
CA MET A 96 -6.19 7.06 -9.90
C MET A 96 -4.98 7.91 -10.31
N GLU A 97 -5.21 9.04 -10.97
CA GLU A 97 -4.15 9.98 -11.35
C GLU A 97 -3.38 10.48 -10.12
N ALA A 98 -4.08 10.88 -9.06
CA ALA A 98 -3.46 11.35 -7.82
C ALA A 98 -2.56 10.26 -7.18
N LEU A 99 -3.01 9.01 -7.14
CA LEU A 99 -2.24 7.89 -6.59
C LEU A 99 -1.02 7.56 -7.46
N LEU A 100 -1.18 7.51 -8.77
CA LEU A 100 -0.08 7.24 -9.69
C LEU A 100 0.98 8.34 -9.64
N ASN A 101 0.57 9.61 -9.59
CA ASN A 101 1.49 10.73 -9.46
C ASN A 101 2.29 10.66 -8.15
N ASP A 102 1.63 10.41 -7.02
CA ASP A 102 2.28 10.27 -5.72
C ASP A 102 3.30 9.13 -5.72
N LEU A 103 2.96 7.97 -6.27
CA LEU A 103 3.88 6.84 -6.36
C LEU A 103 5.06 7.12 -7.31
N ASN A 104 4.84 7.78 -8.43
CA ASN A 104 5.92 8.14 -9.35
C ASN A 104 6.87 9.16 -8.72
N GLU A 105 6.38 10.16 -8.00
CA GLU A 105 7.21 11.10 -7.25
C GLU A 105 8.08 10.38 -6.21
N ARG A 106 7.48 9.43 -5.46
CA ARG A 106 8.22 8.60 -4.49
C ARG A 106 9.28 7.75 -5.16
N LYS A 107 8.94 7.09 -6.27
CA LYS A 107 9.86 6.28 -7.07
C LYS A 107 11.09 7.08 -7.50
N GLU A 108 10.88 8.27 -8.05
CA GLU A 108 11.97 9.17 -8.45
C GLU A 108 12.84 9.59 -7.26
N ARG A 109 12.21 10.02 -6.17
CA ARG A 109 12.91 10.42 -4.93
C ARG A 109 13.76 9.29 -4.34
N LEU A 110 13.28 8.06 -4.42
CA LEU A 110 13.97 6.87 -3.91
C LEU A 110 14.99 6.30 -4.91
N GLY A 111 14.97 6.73 -6.17
CA GLY A 111 15.87 6.21 -7.21
C GLY A 111 15.61 4.76 -7.57
N LEU A 112 14.35 4.33 -7.58
CA LEU A 112 13.96 2.94 -7.81
C LEU A 112 13.47 2.70 -9.24
N GLU A 113 13.63 1.46 -9.71
CA GLU A 113 13.17 0.98 -11.02
C GLU A 113 12.00 0.00 -10.82
N VAL A 114 10.78 0.55 -10.74
CA VAL A 114 9.55 -0.22 -10.54
C VAL A 114 8.52 0.18 -11.58
N ASP A 115 7.90 -0.78 -12.24
CA ASP A 115 6.74 -0.53 -13.07
C ASP A 115 5.51 -0.31 -12.21
N ILE A 116 4.85 0.83 -12.36
CA ILE A 116 3.64 1.18 -11.62
C ILE A 116 2.45 1.06 -12.56
N LEU A 117 1.53 0.16 -12.24
CA LEU A 117 0.33 -0.15 -13.01
C LEU A 117 -0.92 0.46 -12.35
N GLY A 118 -1.85 0.92 -13.17
CA GLY A 118 -3.09 1.52 -12.66
C GLY A 118 -4.26 1.54 -13.63
#